data_8679a4842b6f42878dd034541c665c48
#
_entry.id   8679a4842b6f42878dd034541c665c48
#
_cell.length_a   1.000
_cell.length_b   1.000
_cell.length_c   1.000
_cell.angle_alpha   90.00
_cell.angle_beta   90.00
_cell.angle_gamma   90.00
#
_symmetry.space_group_name_H-M   'P 1'
#
loop_
_entity.id
_entity.type
_entity.pdbx_description
1 polymer ?
#
loop_
_entity_poly.entity_id
_entity_poly.type
_entity_poly.pdbx_seq_one_letter_code
_entity_poly.pdbx_strand_id
1 'polypeptide(L)'
;HGNVQAFPDAMYSTPKGFKVIYGCEAYVVNDIDVAKIINKADTRSVNDEIIVFDVETTGLNPKKERLTEIGAVKLKNMQIIDSFNIMVNPEKTIPQKIVELTGITDEMVADAPKEEEAIRKFIEFCGSDAVLVAHNARFDDSFIQSACQRHDINFEYALIDTLILCQCMLPEMGRHKLNLVAKQLKLGKFEHHRASDDARMLAKIYIELVNRLINEKNLKTLAELNTKSGSIDVKKLKSHHHIILVRNQAGLKNLYRL
;
A
#
# COMPACT_ATOMS: atom_id res chain seq x y z
N HIS A 1 33.69 -5.65 -8.53
CA HIS A 1 32.85 -6.06 -7.41
C HIS A 1 33.70 -6.80 -6.37
N GLY A 2 34.60 -6.08 -5.70
CA GLY A 2 35.32 -6.60 -4.54
C GLY A 2 34.58 -6.24 -3.26
N ASN A 3 34.82 -7.02 -2.22
CA ASN A 3 34.46 -6.65 -0.88
C ASN A 3 35.49 -5.66 -0.31
N VAL A 4 35.31 -5.19 0.91
CA VAL A 4 36.24 -4.28 1.58
C VAL A 4 37.67 -4.83 1.75
N GLN A 5 37.91 -6.11 1.52
CA GLN A 5 39.23 -6.76 1.57
C GLN A 5 40.21 -6.17 0.55
N ALA A 6 39.73 -5.65 -0.59
CA ALA A 6 40.54 -5.01 -1.60
C ALA A 6 40.98 -3.57 -1.24
N PHE A 7 40.43 -2.97 -0.18
CA PHE A 7 40.71 -1.59 0.18
C PHE A 7 42.17 -1.36 0.59
N PRO A 8 42.82 -2.22 1.42
CA PRO A 8 44.23 -2.10 1.73
C PRO A 8 45.13 -2.18 0.50
N ASP A 9 44.87 -3.14 -0.40
CA ASP A 9 45.64 -3.33 -1.64
C ASP A 9 45.53 -2.10 -2.54
N ALA A 10 44.31 -1.56 -2.72
CA ALA A 10 44.12 -0.33 -3.47
C ALA A 10 44.84 0.86 -2.83
N MET A 11 44.87 0.94 -1.51
CA MET A 11 45.57 2.01 -0.78
C MET A 11 47.10 1.95 -0.96
N TYR A 12 47.68 0.75 -0.86
CA TYR A 12 49.14 0.58 -0.91
C TYR A 12 49.69 0.56 -2.35
N SER A 13 48.88 0.11 -3.32
CA SER A 13 49.31 0.04 -4.72
C SER A 13 49.06 1.34 -5.49
N THR A 14 48.40 2.33 -4.89
CA THR A 14 48.07 3.58 -5.59
C THR A 14 49.26 4.51 -5.72
N PRO A 15 49.60 4.99 -6.94
CA PRO A 15 50.69 5.93 -7.16
C PRO A 15 50.50 7.23 -6.38
N LYS A 16 51.60 7.85 -5.97
CA LYS A 16 51.60 9.12 -5.24
C LYS A 16 50.89 10.21 -6.07
N GLY A 17 49.89 10.85 -5.47
CA GLY A 17 49.05 11.89 -6.15
C GLY A 17 47.78 11.39 -6.77
N PHE A 18 47.54 10.07 -6.78
CA PHE A 18 46.26 9.49 -7.25
C PHE A 18 45.25 9.39 -6.10
N LYS A 19 44.02 9.80 -6.33
CA LYS A 19 42.94 9.74 -5.32
C LYS A 19 42.11 8.50 -5.49
N VAL A 20 42.09 7.63 -4.48
CA VAL A 20 41.17 6.48 -4.41
C VAL A 20 39.94 6.87 -3.58
N ILE A 21 38.76 6.61 -4.10
CA ILE A 21 37.49 6.76 -3.40
C ILE A 21 36.95 5.37 -3.08
N TYR A 22 36.84 5.06 -1.80
CA TYR A 22 36.28 3.81 -1.32
C TYR A 22 34.76 3.88 -1.27
N GLY A 23 34.10 2.77 -1.53
CA GLY A 23 32.65 2.70 -1.48
C GLY A 23 32.14 1.28 -1.45
N CYS A 24 30.86 1.13 -1.22
CA CYS A 24 30.16 -0.15 -1.36
C CYS A 24 28.83 0.04 -2.05
N GLU A 25 28.33 -1.04 -2.67
CA GLU A 25 26.95 -1.17 -3.07
C GLU A 25 26.15 -1.72 -1.89
N ALA A 26 25.09 -1.04 -1.53
CA ALA A 26 24.19 -1.43 -0.44
C ALA A 26 22.77 -1.61 -0.98
N TYR A 27 22.07 -2.61 -0.49
CA TYR A 27 20.64 -2.79 -0.68
C TYR A 27 19.93 -2.41 0.61
N VAL A 28 19.32 -1.22 0.60
CA VAL A 28 18.66 -0.66 1.77
C VAL A 28 17.17 -0.99 1.70
N VAL A 29 16.62 -1.49 2.78
CA VAL A 29 15.19 -1.68 2.98
C VAL A 29 14.70 -0.69 4.05
N ASN A 30 13.52 -0.11 3.83
CA ASN A 30 12.87 0.70 4.86
C ASN A 30 11.89 -0.21 5.63
N ASP A 31 12.32 -0.72 6.77
CA ASP A 31 11.53 -1.56 7.64
C ASP A 31 10.70 -0.78 8.68
N ILE A 32 10.98 0.52 8.82
CA ILE A 32 10.30 1.37 9.81
C ILE A 32 8.92 1.80 9.31
N ASP A 33 8.84 2.26 8.07
CA ASP A 33 7.59 2.82 7.50
C ASP A 33 6.76 1.81 6.72
N VAL A 34 7.40 0.78 6.15
CA VAL A 34 6.74 -0.23 5.31
C VAL A 34 6.10 -1.34 6.13
N ALA A 35 6.46 -1.48 7.40
CA ALA A 35 5.98 -2.57 8.25
C ALA A 35 4.74 -2.23 9.10
N LYS A 36 4.19 -1.03 8.96
CA LYS A 36 2.99 -0.64 9.71
C LYS A 36 1.73 -1.05 8.95
N ILE A 37 0.94 -1.91 9.55
CA ILE A 37 -0.38 -2.31 9.02
C ILE A 37 -1.35 -1.13 9.11
N ILE A 38 -1.33 -0.40 10.22
CA ILE A 38 -2.06 0.85 10.40
C ILE A 38 -1.08 2.01 10.59
N ASN A 39 -1.28 3.10 9.85
CA ASN A 39 -0.36 4.25 9.79
C ASN A 39 -0.44 5.18 11.00
N LYS A 40 -1.59 5.23 11.69
CA LYS A 40 -1.83 6.05 12.89
C LYS A 40 -2.16 5.14 14.07
N ALA A 41 -1.82 5.58 15.28
CA ALA A 41 -2.30 4.91 16.49
C ALA A 41 -3.81 5.15 16.61
N ASP A 42 -4.59 4.08 16.53
CA ASP A 42 -6.04 4.13 16.63
C ASP A 42 -6.51 3.14 17.70
N THR A 43 -7.10 3.64 18.75
CA THR A 43 -7.55 2.85 19.91
C THR A 43 -8.97 2.31 19.77
N ARG A 44 -9.65 2.59 18.65
CA ARG A 44 -10.98 2.04 18.37
C ARG A 44 -10.95 0.51 18.39
N SER A 45 -12.09 -0.04 18.76
CA SER A 45 -12.31 -1.47 18.69
C SER A 45 -12.17 -1.97 17.24
N VAL A 46 -11.66 -3.18 17.08
CA VAL A 46 -11.68 -3.86 15.78
C VAL A 46 -13.11 -4.11 15.24
N ASN A 47 -14.11 -4.02 16.12
CA ASN A 47 -15.52 -4.16 15.77
C ASN A 47 -16.20 -2.82 15.39
N ASP A 48 -15.48 -1.70 15.53
CA ASP A 48 -16.02 -0.40 15.14
C ASP A 48 -16.09 -0.28 13.62
N GLU A 49 -16.69 0.82 13.17
CA GLU A 49 -16.92 1.07 11.77
C GLU A 49 -15.63 1.37 11.03
N ILE A 50 -15.39 0.66 9.93
CA ILE A 50 -14.27 0.90 9.01
C ILE A 50 -14.76 0.81 7.56
N ILE A 51 -14.04 1.44 6.66
CA ILE A 51 -14.34 1.48 5.22
C ILE A 51 -13.25 0.72 4.47
N VAL A 52 -13.63 -0.37 3.82
CA VAL A 52 -12.75 -1.10 2.90
C VAL A 52 -13.01 -0.59 1.50
N PHE A 53 -11.97 -0.14 0.81
CA PHE A 53 -12.12 0.49 -0.51
C PHE A 53 -11.04 0.05 -1.50
N ASP A 54 -11.33 0.28 -2.76
CA ASP A 54 -10.46 0.07 -3.90
C ASP A 54 -10.76 1.12 -4.96
N VAL A 55 -9.79 1.48 -5.81
CA VAL A 55 -9.98 2.45 -6.88
C VAL A 55 -9.47 1.93 -8.21
N GLU A 56 -10.19 2.26 -9.29
CA GLU A 56 -9.71 2.12 -10.66
C GLU A 56 -9.28 3.49 -11.20
N THR A 57 -8.27 3.49 -12.07
CA THR A 57 -7.59 4.71 -12.49
C THR A 57 -7.18 4.66 -13.96
N THR A 58 -6.90 5.82 -14.57
CA THR A 58 -6.37 5.88 -15.93
C THR A 58 -4.90 5.49 -16.06
N GLY A 59 -4.22 5.12 -14.94
CA GLY A 59 -2.82 4.71 -14.92
C GLY A 59 -2.20 4.77 -13.54
N LEU A 60 -0.87 4.70 -13.43
CA LEU A 60 -0.20 4.46 -12.15
C LEU A 60 0.29 5.72 -11.42
N ASN A 61 0.28 6.88 -12.06
CA ASN A 61 0.84 8.11 -11.47
C ASN A 61 -0.27 9.04 -10.97
N PRO A 62 -0.50 9.17 -9.66
CA PRO A 62 -1.63 9.92 -9.11
C PRO A 62 -1.62 11.43 -9.41
N LYS A 63 -0.43 12.00 -9.76
CA LYS A 63 -0.33 13.41 -10.16
C LYS A 63 -0.79 13.65 -11.62
N LYS A 64 -0.63 12.65 -12.49
CA LYS A 64 -0.92 12.75 -13.93
C LYS A 64 -2.22 12.06 -14.32
N GLU A 65 -2.58 11.03 -13.58
CA GLU A 65 -3.72 10.18 -13.87
C GLU A 65 -4.94 10.54 -13.01
N ARG A 66 -6.09 9.95 -13.33
CA ARG A 66 -7.38 10.26 -12.72
C ARG A 66 -8.08 8.98 -12.28
N LEU A 67 -8.99 9.13 -11.34
CA LEU A 67 -9.91 8.08 -10.94
C LEU A 67 -10.92 7.77 -12.05
N THR A 68 -11.30 6.50 -12.20
CA THR A 68 -12.36 6.03 -13.11
C THR A 68 -13.47 5.31 -12.37
N GLU A 69 -13.17 4.69 -11.22
CA GLU A 69 -14.16 4.08 -10.33
C GLU A 69 -13.66 4.15 -8.87
N ILE A 70 -14.58 4.31 -7.92
CA ILE A 70 -14.33 4.15 -6.48
C ILE A 70 -15.34 3.15 -5.96
N GLY A 71 -14.86 2.01 -5.46
CA GLY A 71 -15.67 0.99 -4.80
C GLY A 71 -15.35 0.93 -3.32
N ALA A 72 -16.37 0.83 -2.47
CA ALA A 72 -16.16 0.69 -1.04
C ALA A 72 -17.27 -0.12 -0.37
N VAL A 73 -16.91 -0.72 0.77
CA VAL A 73 -17.88 -1.34 1.67
C VAL A 73 -17.62 -0.88 3.10
N LYS A 74 -18.69 -0.70 3.84
CA LYS A 74 -18.66 -0.33 5.25
C LYS A 74 -18.77 -1.58 6.10
N LEU A 75 -17.82 -1.78 6.99
CA LEU A 75 -17.82 -2.90 7.96
C LEU A 75 -18.14 -2.39 9.35
N LYS A 76 -18.90 -3.18 10.09
CA LYS A 76 -19.14 -3.03 11.53
C LYS A 76 -19.36 -4.41 12.14
N ASN A 77 -18.78 -4.68 13.30
CA ASN A 77 -18.85 -6.00 13.95
C ASN A 77 -18.43 -7.15 13.01
N MET A 78 -17.40 -6.94 12.18
CA MET A 78 -16.91 -7.90 11.17
C MET A 78 -17.98 -8.32 10.15
N GLN A 79 -18.96 -7.45 9.88
CA GLN A 79 -20.00 -7.66 8.87
C GLN A 79 -20.08 -6.48 7.92
N ILE A 80 -20.34 -6.74 6.65
CA ILE A 80 -20.63 -5.71 5.66
C ILE A 80 -22.04 -5.18 5.95
N ILE A 81 -22.14 -3.88 6.28
CA ILE A 81 -23.41 -3.22 6.61
C ILE A 81 -23.88 -2.26 5.52
N ASP A 82 -22.97 -1.80 4.65
CA ASP A 82 -23.28 -0.89 3.55
C ASP A 82 -22.27 -1.02 2.42
N SER A 83 -22.59 -0.50 1.24
CA SER A 83 -21.71 -0.50 0.07
C SER A 83 -21.87 0.77 -0.76
N PHE A 84 -20.75 1.20 -1.32
CA PHE A 84 -20.64 2.37 -2.17
C PHE A 84 -19.98 1.98 -3.48
N ASN A 85 -20.47 2.48 -4.59
CA ASN A 85 -19.83 2.37 -5.89
C ASN A 85 -20.14 3.60 -6.73
N ILE A 86 -19.12 4.21 -7.31
CA ILE A 86 -19.29 5.37 -8.18
C ILE A 86 -18.28 5.32 -9.32
N MET A 87 -18.78 5.40 -10.56
CA MET A 87 -17.99 5.67 -11.73
C MET A 87 -17.56 7.13 -11.72
N VAL A 88 -16.39 7.43 -12.23
CA VAL A 88 -15.83 8.80 -12.26
C VAL A 88 -15.45 9.16 -13.67
N ASN A 89 -15.93 10.29 -14.16
CA ASN A 89 -15.46 10.85 -15.43
C ASN A 89 -14.06 11.43 -15.25
N PRO A 90 -13.02 10.81 -15.84
CA PRO A 90 -11.65 11.26 -15.67
C PRO A 90 -11.31 12.53 -16.46
N GLU A 91 -12.25 13.06 -17.27
CA GLU A 91 -12.07 14.18 -18.20
C GLU A 91 -10.85 14.04 -19.13
N LYS A 92 -10.48 12.80 -19.42
CA LYS A 92 -9.41 12.41 -20.34
C LYS A 92 -9.65 10.99 -20.85
N THR A 93 -9.11 10.67 -22.00
CA THR A 93 -9.22 9.33 -22.60
C THR A 93 -8.53 8.28 -21.74
N ILE A 94 -9.22 7.17 -21.51
CA ILE A 94 -8.70 6.00 -20.77
C ILE A 94 -7.77 5.23 -21.72
N PRO A 95 -6.50 5.00 -21.36
CA PRO A 95 -5.57 4.26 -22.23
C PRO A 95 -6.08 2.84 -22.49
N GLN A 96 -5.93 2.35 -23.74
CA GLN A 96 -6.41 1.04 -24.16
C GLN A 96 -5.97 -0.10 -23.22
N LYS A 97 -4.74 -0.06 -22.70
CA LYS A 97 -4.23 -1.06 -21.74
C LYS A 97 -5.01 -1.06 -20.42
N ILE A 98 -5.54 0.09 -20.01
CA ILE A 98 -6.37 0.20 -18.81
C ILE A 98 -7.77 -0.33 -19.10
N VAL A 99 -8.34 -0.01 -20.27
CA VAL A 99 -9.62 -0.61 -20.71
C VAL A 99 -9.53 -2.13 -20.73
N GLU A 100 -8.46 -2.69 -21.29
CA GLU A 100 -8.22 -4.14 -21.31
C GLU A 100 -8.08 -4.76 -19.90
N LEU A 101 -7.56 -3.99 -18.94
CA LEU A 101 -7.36 -4.44 -17.57
C LEU A 101 -8.64 -4.36 -16.73
N THR A 102 -9.35 -3.21 -16.80
CA THR A 102 -10.48 -2.89 -15.89
C THR A 102 -11.84 -3.10 -16.53
N GLY A 103 -11.88 -3.18 -17.86
CA GLY A 103 -13.12 -3.20 -18.64
C GLY A 103 -13.86 -1.85 -18.68
N ILE A 104 -13.29 -0.79 -18.07
CA ILE A 104 -13.92 0.54 -18.05
C ILE A 104 -13.56 1.29 -19.31
N THR A 105 -14.55 1.69 -20.09
CA THR A 105 -14.39 2.43 -21.34
C THR A 105 -14.75 3.92 -21.17
N ASP A 106 -14.33 4.75 -22.13
CA ASP A 106 -14.68 6.18 -22.13
C ASP A 106 -16.21 6.39 -22.16
N GLU A 107 -16.95 5.54 -22.88
CA GLU A 107 -18.41 5.61 -22.95
C GLU A 107 -19.07 5.33 -21.59
N MET A 108 -18.52 4.41 -20.79
CA MET A 108 -19.06 4.06 -19.48
C MET A 108 -18.95 5.20 -18.48
N VAL A 109 -17.96 6.06 -18.62
CA VAL A 109 -17.69 7.18 -17.71
C VAL A 109 -18.11 8.54 -18.27
N ALA A 110 -18.60 8.61 -19.50
CA ALA A 110 -18.94 9.87 -20.18
C ALA A 110 -19.94 10.73 -19.37
N ASP A 111 -20.98 10.10 -18.86
CA ASP A 111 -22.05 10.77 -18.08
C ASP A 111 -21.85 10.60 -16.55
N ALA A 112 -20.72 10.02 -16.12
CA ALA A 112 -20.43 9.86 -14.71
C ALA A 112 -20.06 11.22 -14.06
N PRO A 113 -20.24 11.37 -12.75
CA PRO A 113 -19.80 12.57 -12.04
C PRO A 113 -18.30 12.79 -12.19
N LYS A 114 -17.91 14.05 -12.19
CA LYS A 114 -16.49 14.43 -12.20
C LYS A 114 -15.81 14.10 -10.87
N GLU A 115 -14.49 14.12 -10.88
CA GLU A 115 -13.66 13.72 -9.74
C GLU A 115 -14.04 14.43 -8.44
N GLU A 116 -14.30 15.74 -8.47
CA GLU A 116 -14.69 16.50 -7.25
C GLU A 116 -15.98 15.97 -6.63
N GLU A 117 -17.01 15.79 -7.43
CA GLU A 117 -18.31 15.29 -6.95
C GLU A 117 -18.18 13.86 -6.42
N ALA A 118 -17.45 13.01 -7.13
CA ALA A 118 -17.23 11.62 -6.74
C ALA A 118 -16.48 11.52 -5.40
N ILE A 119 -15.42 12.32 -5.22
CA ILE A 119 -14.66 12.37 -3.95
C ILE A 119 -15.51 12.89 -2.81
N ARG A 120 -16.34 13.94 -3.01
CA ARG A 120 -17.23 14.44 -1.97
C ARG A 120 -18.25 13.39 -1.52
N LYS A 121 -18.85 12.65 -2.46
CA LYS A 121 -19.75 11.54 -2.16
C LYS A 121 -19.04 10.39 -1.43
N PHE A 122 -17.81 10.07 -1.83
CA PHE A 122 -17.00 9.06 -1.13
C PHE A 122 -16.69 9.48 0.32
N ILE A 123 -16.32 10.75 0.55
CA ILE A 123 -16.05 11.28 1.88
C ILE A 123 -17.33 11.27 2.74
N GLU A 124 -18.47 11.64 2.17
CA GLU A 124 -19.77 11.56 2.84
C GLU A 124 -20.10 10.13 3.28
N PHE A 125 -19.86 9.15 2.41
CA PHE A 125 -20.00 7.72 2.74
C PHE A 125 -19.05 7.31 3.86
N CYS A 126 -17.79 7.78 3.86
CA CYS A 126 -16.78 7.46 4.86
C CYS A 126 -17.09 8.07 6.24
N GLY A 127 -17.65 9.28 6.27
CA GLY A 127 -17.83 10.04 7.50
C GLY A 127 -16.54 10.80 7.94
N SER A 128 -16.67 11.61 8.99
CA SER A 128 -15.64 12.56 9.41
C SER A 128 -14.44 11.94 10.14
N ASP A 129 -14.59 10.74 10.69
CA ASP A 129 -13.55 10.05 11.47
C ASP A 129 -13.32 8.64 10.89
N ALA A 130 -12.97 8.60 9.60
CA ALA A 130 -12.86 7.35 8.86
C ALA A 130 -11.58 6.57 9.20
N VAL A 131 -11.70 5.24 9.24
CA VAL A 131 -10.59 4.32 9.06
C VAL A 131 -10.76 3.63 7.72
N LEU A 132 -9.82 3.84 6.83
CA LEU A 132 -9.82 3.25 5.50
C LEU A 132 -8.94 2.00 5.46
N VAL A 133 -9.35 1.03 4.68
CA VAL A 133 -8.64 -0.24 4.48
C VAL A 133 -8.51 -0.48 2.99
N ALA A 134 -7.29 -0.69 2.49
CA ALA A 134 -7.03 -1.04 1.11
C ALA A 134 -5.93 -2.10 0.98
N HIS A 135 -5.74 -2.65 -0.21
CA HIS A 135 -4.72 -3.66 -0.48
C HIS A 135 -3.56 -3.08 -1.27
N ASN A 136 -2.36 -3.00 -0.70
CA ASN A 136 -1.27 -2.13 -1.16
C ASN A 136 -1.73 -0.66 -1.07
N ALA A 137 -2.25 -0.33 0.09
CA ALA A 137 -3.05 0.85 0.38
C ALA A 137 -2.41 2.18 -0.05
N ARG A 138 -1.07 2.22 -0.19
CA ARG A 138 -0.35 3.39 -0.66
C ARG A 138 -0.77 3.82 -2.08
N PHE A 139 -1.17 2.86 -2.93
CA PHE A 139 -1.64 3.16 -4.28
C PHE A 139 -2.97 3.93 -4.23
N ASP A 140 -3.97 3.33 -3.61
CA ASP A 140 -5.32 3.89 -3.52
C ASP A 140 -5.33 5.22 -2.77
N ASP A 141 -4.65 5.27 -1.62
CA ASP A 141 -4.43 6.48 -0.82
C ASP A 141 -3.86 7.62 -1.65
N SER A 142 -2.82 7.35 -2.45
CA SER A 142 -2.17 8.37 -3.27
C SER A 142 -3.11 9.00 -4.31
N PHE A 143 -4.05 8.25 -4.84
CA PHE A 143 -5.07 8.76 -5.76
C PHE A 143 -6.14 9.56 -5.04
N ILE A 144 -6.66 9.06 -3.91
CA ILE A 144 -7.63 9.81 -3.07
C ILE A 144 -7.02 11.12 -2.60
N GLN A 145 -5.79 11.11 -2.05
CA GLN A 145 -5.11 12.32 -1.59
C GLN A 145 -4.82 13.30 -2.73
N SER A 146 -4.42 12.79 -3.90
CA SER A 146 -4.19 13.66 -5.07
C SER A 146 -5.47 14.27 -5.60
N ALA A 147 -6.59 13.54 -5.59
CA ALA A 147 -7.89 14.07 -5.94
C ALA A 147 -8.36 15.13 -4.93
N CYS A 148 -8.26 14.86 -3.62
CA CYS A 148 -8.55 15.82 -2.57
C CYS A 148 -7.72 17.10 -2.73
N GLN A 149 -6.42 16.97 -2.99
CA GLN A 149 -5.51 18.11 -3.17
C GLN A 149 -5.86 18.97 -4.42
N ARG A 150 -6.30 18.33 -5.52
CA ARG A 150 -6.71 19.06 -6.74
C ARG A 150 -7.95 19.93 -6.53
N HIS A 151 -8.79 19.56 -5.58
CA HIS A 151 -10.09 20.21 -5.31
C HIS A 151 -10.14 20.92 -3.97
N ASP A 152 -8.99 21.18 -3.33
CA ASP A 152 -8.86 21.85 -2.04
C ASP A 152 -9.74 21.22 -0.94
N ILE A 153 -9.85 19.89 -0.97
CA ILE A 153 -10.60 19.11 0.02
C ILE A 153 -9.62 18.59 1.08
N ASN A 154 -9.90 18.85 2.35
CA ASN A 154 -9.18 18.25 3.47
C ASN A 154 -9.93 16.99 3.92
N PHE A 155 -9.27 15.83 3.82
CA PHE A 155 -9.81 14.56 4.29
C PHE A 155 -8.70 13.77 5.00
N GLU A 156 -8.81 13.69 6.31
CA GLU A 156 -7.87 12.95 7.16
C GLU A 156 -8.51 11.66 7.64
N TYR A 157 -7.73 10.59 7.63
CA TYR A 157 -8.16 9.25 8.06
C TYR A 157 -6.97 8.42 8.55
N ALA A 158 -7.26 7.36 9.29
CA ALA A 158 -6.31 6.29 9.52
C ALA A 158 -6.39 5.29 8.36
N LEU A 159 -5.25 4.74 7.94
CA LEU A 159 -5.16 3.83 6.80
C LEU A 159 -4.57 2.49 7.22
N ILE A 160 -5.24 1.41 6.88
CA ILE A 160 -4.82 0.03 7.10
C ILE A 160 -4.42 -0.58 5.76
N ASP A 161 -3.22 -1.16 5.69
CA ASP A 161 -2.73 -1.89 4.51
C ASP A 161 -2.86 -3.40 4.72
N THR A 162 -3.80 -4.00 4.01
CA THR A 162 -4.02 -5.45 4.06
C THR A 162 -2.95 -6.26 3.34
N LEU A 163 -2.18 -5.67 2.41
CA LEU A 163 -1.02 -6.35 1.83
C LEU A 163 0.01 -6.66 2.92
N ILE A 164 0.31 -5.68 3.77
CA ILE A 164 1.21 -5.84 4.91
C ILE A 164 0.64 -6.86 5.90
N LEU A 165 -0.66 -6.75 6.22
CA LEU A 165 -1.34 -7.72 7.09
C LEU A 165 -1.23 -9.15 6.55
N CYS A 166 -1.47 -9.35 5.24
CA CYS A 166 -1.33 -10.65 4.59
C CYS A 166 0.12 -11.16 4.63
N GLN A 167 1.10 -10.29 4.41
CA GLN A 167 2.52 -10.67 4.47
C GLN A 167 2.95 -11.12 5.87
N CYS A 168 2.38 -10.51 6.92
CA CYS A 168 2.63 -10.92 8.30
C CYS A 168 1.94 -12.25 8.64
N MET A 169 0.70 -12.44 8.22
CA MET A 169 -0.13 -13.56 8.65
C MET A 169 -0.06 -14.79 7.74
N LEU A 170 0.39 -14.63 6.50
CA LEU A 170 0.51 -15.69 5.48
C LEU A 170 1.94 -15.71 4.91
N PRO A 171 2.98 -15.82 5.76
CA PRO A 171 4.38 -15.69 5.33
C PRO A 171 4.82 -16.79 4.35
N GLU A 172 4.11 -17.91 4.31
CA GLU A 172 4.35 -19.02 3.38
C GLU A 172 4.03 -18.69 1.92
N MET A 173 3.21 -17.66 1.68
CA MET A 173 2.87 -17.24 0.33
C MET A 173 4.03 -16.45 -0.31
N GLY A 174 4.38 -16.80 -1.55
CA GLY A 174 5.40 -16.05 -2.31
C GLY A 174 4.90 -14.73 -2.88
N ARG A 175 3.58 -14.58 -3.06
CA ARG A 175 2.89 -13.38 -3.59
C ARG A 175 1.55 -13.20 -2.90
N HIS A 176 1.24 -11.96 -2.55
CA HIS A 176 0.03 -11.59 -1.82
C HIS A 176 -0.93 -10.73 -2.66
N LYS A 177 -1.06 -11.02 -3.97
CA LYS A 177 -2.10 -10.39 -4.79
C LYS A 177 -3.49 -10.77 -4.28
N LEU A 178 -4.46 -9.85 -4.37
CA LEU A 178 -5.81 -10.00 -3.83
C LEU A 178 -6.45 -11.35 -4.22
N ASN A 179 -6.42 -11.71 -5.50
CA ASN A 179 -6.96 -12.96 -6.02
C ASN A 179 -6.25 -14.21 -5.48
N LEU A 180 -4.93 -14.15 -5.25
CA LEU A 180 -4.16 -15.26 -4.69
C LEU A 180 -4.46 -15.45 -3.21
N VAL A 181 -4.59 -14.35 -2.46
CA VAL A 181 -4.98 -14.37 -1.04
C VAL A 181 -6.40 -14.90 -0.89
N ALA A 182 -7.36 -14.43 -1.69
CA ALA A 182 -8.73 -14.93 -1.70
C ALA A 182 -8.79 -16.45 -1.95
N LYS A 183 -7.99 -16.94 -2.91
CA LYS A 183 -7.86 -18.38 -3.18
C LYS A 183 -7.25 -19.15 -2.02
N GLN A 184 -6.18 -18.65 -1.40
CA GLN A 184 -5.52 -19.26 -0.24
C GLN A 184 -6.48 -19.38 0.95
N LEU A 185 -7.27 -18.34 1.19
CA LEU A 185 -8.27 -18.30 2.26
C LEU A 185 -9.60 -18.98 1.89
N LYS A 186 -9.74 -19.53 0.67
CA LYS A 186 -10.94 -20.22 0.15
C LYS A 186 -12.21 -19.36 0.19
N LEU A 187 -12.09 -18.07 -0.08
CA LEU A 187 -13.19 -17.09 -0.01
C LEU A 187 -14.06 -17.02 -1.27
N GLY A 188 -13.85 -17.91 -2.21
CA GLY A 188 -14.59 -18.00 -3.47
C GLY A 188 -13.89 -17.27 -4.63
N LYS A 189 -14.61 -17.22 -5.78
CA LYS A 189 -14.17 -16.49 -6.98
C LYS A 189 -14.87 -15.14 -7.04
N PHE A 190 -14.27 -14.16 -7.67
CA PHE A 190 -14.85 -12.82 -7.94
C PHE A 190 -14.30 -12.29 -9.26
N GLU A 191 -14.99 -11.32 -9.84
CA GLU A 191 -14.50 -10.58 -10.98
C GLU A 191 -13.48 -9.54 -10.50
N HIS A 192 -12.24 -9.72 -10.92
CA HIS A 192 -11.15 -8.84 -10.54
C HIS A 192 -11.05 -7.66 -11.50
N HIS A 193 -10.60 -6.51 -11.01
CA HIS A 193 -10.51 -5.23 -11.72
C HIS A 193 -11.84 -4.48 -11.90
N ARG A 194 -12.72 -4.62 -10.90
CA ARG A 194 -13.85 -3.73 -10.65
C ARG A 194 -13.78 -3.32 -9.19
N ALA A 195 -13.67 -2.02 -8.95
CA ALA A 195 -13.41 -1.48 -7.60
C ALA A 195 -14.42 -1.99 -6.55
N SER A 196 -15.70 -2.12 -6.90
CA SER A 196 -16.72 -2.62 -5.98
C SER A 196 -16.51 -4.10 -5.59
N ASP A 197 -16.11 -4.95 -6.54
CA ASP A 197 -15.92 -6.37 -6.30
C ASP A 197 -14.59 -6.63 -5.58
N ASP A 198 -13.55 -5.87 -5.93
CA ASP A 198 -12.26 -5.90 -5.25
C ASP A 198 -12.39 -5.43 -3.80
N ALA A 199 -13.11 -4.32 -3.52
CA ALA A 199 -13.39 -3.85 -2.16
C ALA A 199 -14.19 -4.88 -1.35
N ARG A 200 -15.19 -5.54 -1.95
CA ARG A 200 -15.98 -6.58 -1.29
C ARG A 200 -15.17 -7.83 -0.98
N MET A 201 -14.30 -8.26 -1.89
CA MET A 201 -13.41 -9.40 -1.67
C MET A 201 -12.36 -9.05 -0.62
N LEU A 202 -11.80 -7.85 -0.67
CA LEU A 202 -10.86 -7.34 0.30
C LEU A 202 -11.46 -7.31 1.71
N ALA A 203 -12.73 -6.90 1.83
CA ALA A 203 -13.45 -6.94 3.10
C ALA A 203 -13.54 -8.35 3.67
N LYS A 204 -13.83 -9.37 2.85
CA LYS A 204 -13.84 -10.77 3.29
C LYS A 204 -12.46 -11.23 3.76
N ILE A 205 -11.40 -10.84 3.06
CA ILE A 205 -10.01 -11.14 3.46
C ILE A 205 -9.70 -10.49 4.81
N TYR A 206 -10.02 -9.21 4.97
CA TYR A 206 -9.81 -8.47 6.21
C TYR A 206 -10.55 -9.12 7.38
N ILE A 207 -11.84 -9.42 7.22
CA ILE A 207 -12.67 -10.10 8.21
C ILE A 207 -12.05 -11.43 8.63
N GLU A 208 -11.64 -12.27 7.69
CA GLU A 208 -11.04 -13.58 7.97
C GLU A 208 -9.75 -13.45 8.78
N LEU A 209 -8.84 -12.57 8.36
CA LEU A 209 -7.55 -12.39 9.03
C LEU A 209 -7.71 -11.76 10.43
N VAL A 210 -8.58 -10.76 10.55
CA VAL A 210 -8.84 -10.11 11.85
C VAL A 210 -9.54 -11.06 12.82
N ASN A 211 -10.50 -11.87 12.37
CA ASN A 211 -11.14 -12.89 13.20
C ASN A 211 -10.14 -13.93 13.73
N ARG A 212 -9.16 -14.33 12.92
CA ARG A 212 -8.05 -15.19 13.41
C ARG A 212 -7.27 -14.51 14.53
N LEU A 213 -6.93 -13.22 14.37
CA LEU A 213 -6.22 -12.46 15.41
C LEU A 213 -7.06 -12.27 16.68
N ILE A 214 -8.36 -12.05 16.56
CA ILE A 214 -9.28 -11.98 17.71
C ILE A 214 -9.25 -13.31 18.46
N ASN A 215 -9.41 -14.43 17.77
CA ASN A 215 -9.53 -15.75 18.38
C ASN A 215 -8.20 -16.26 18.93
N GLU A 216 -7.08 -16.06 18.22
CA GLU A 216 -5.79 -16.64 18.57
C GLU A 216 -4.96 -15.73 19.48
N LYS A 217 -5.09 -14.40 19.32
CA LYS A 217 -4.24 -13.40 19.99
C LYS A 217 -5.02 -12.37 20.80
N ASN A 218 -6.34 -12.54 20.96
CA ASN A 218 -7.20 -11.61 21.69
C ASN A 218 -7.01 -10.16 21.22
N LEU A 219 -7.08 -9.95 19.91
CA LEU A 219 -7.03 -8.63 19.29
C LEU A 219 -8.26 -7.81 19.70
N LYS A 220 -8.07 -6.59 20.20
CA LYS A 220 -9.16 -5.74 20.68
C LYS A 220 -9.25 -4.42 19.95
N THR A 221 -8.12 -3.79 19.65
CA THR A 221 -8.05 -2.46 19.03
C THR A 221 -7.31 -2.49 17.71
N LEU A 222 -7.60 -1.50 16.84
CA LEU A 222 -6.93 -1.37 15.55
C LEU A 222 -5.42 -1.12 15.69
N ALA A 223 -4.99 -0.37 16.70
CA ALA A 223 -3.56 -0.13 16.96
C ALA A 223 -2.77 -1.43 17.22
N GLU A 224 -3.42 -2.44 17.83
CA GLU A 224 -2.80 -3.73 18.12
C GLU A 224 -2.50 -4.57 16.87
N LEU A 225 -3.05 -4.21 15.69
CA LEU A 225 -2.71 -4.88 14.43
C LEU A 225 -1.20 -4.85 14.18
N ASN A 226 -0.53 -3.72 14.45
CA ASN A 226 0.92 -3.59 14.25
C ASN A 226 1.77 -4.50 15.15
N THR A 227 1.23 -4.98 16.26
CA THR A 227 1.98 -5.78 17.25
C THR A 227 1.55 -7.24 17.26
N LYS A 228 0.27 -7.52 16.98
CA LYS A 228 -0.31 -8.87 17.10
C LYS A 228 -0.29 -9.66 15.78
N SER A 229 -0.15 -9.02 14.64
CA SER A 229 -0.16 -9.71 13.34
C SER A 229 1.12 -10.46 13.00
N GLY A 230 2.19 -10.25 13.76
CA GLY A 230 3.52 -10.80 13.46
C GLY A 230 4.43 -9.75 12.84
N SER A 231 5.51 -10.20 12.22
CA SER A 231 6.48 -9.33 11.53
C SER A 231 6.69 -9.77 10.09
N ILE A 232 6.95 -8.82 9.23
CA ILE A 232 7.37 -9.11 7.86
C ILE A 232 8.81 -9.61 7.89
N ASP A 233 9.10 -10.63 7.09
CA ASP A 233 10.48 -11.01 6.82
C ASP A 233 11.17 -9.87 6.04
N VAL A 234 12.12 -9.21 6.68
CA VAL A 234 12.88 -8.08 6.13
C VAL A 234 13.50 -8.42 4.77
N LYS A 235 13.87 -9.69 4.55
CA LYS A 235 14.42 -10.17 3.27
C LYS A 235 13.42 -10.12 2.11
N LYS A 236 12.12 -10.07 2.40
CA LYS A 236 11.04 -9.98 1.40
C LYS A 236 10.64 -8.53 1.09
N LEU A 237 11.16 -7.55 1.84
CA LEU A 237 10.91 -6.14 1.58
C LEU A 237 11.60 -5.69 0.29
N LYS A 238 10.99 -4.73 -0.39
CA LYS A 238 11.61 -4.10 -1.56
C LYS A 238 12.87 -3.37 -1.14
N SER A 239 14.01 -3.82 -1.68
CA SER A 239 15.28 -3.15 -1.47
C SER A 239 15.50 -2.05 -2.51
N HIS A 240 16.20 -1.01 -2.08
CA HIS A 240 16.67 0.08 -2.93
C HIS A 240 18.19 0.00 -3.04
N HIS A 241 18.69 0.00 -4.27
CA HIS A 241 20.13 -0.01 -4.53
C HIS A 241 20.70 1.38 -4.24
N HIS A 242 21.74 1.43 -3.40
CA HIS A 242 22.46 2.65 -3.03
C HIS A 242 23.95 2.43 -3.23
N ILE A 243 24.61 3.46 -3.74
CA ILE A 243 26.07 3.51 -3.80
C ILE A 243 26.54 4.46 -2.68
N ILE A 244 27.25 3.89 -1.72
CA ILE A 244 27.81 4.63 -0.59
C ILE A 244 29.28 4.92 -0.88
N LEU A 245 29.66 6.21 -0.98
CA LEU A 245 31.03 6.62 -1.21
C LEU A 245 31.61 7.29 0.03
N VAL A 246 32.85 6.93 0.38
CA VAL A 246 33.56 7.47 1.53
C VAL A 246 34.16 8.85 1.20
N ARG A 247 33.86 9.84 2.02
CA ARG A 247 34.33 11.20 1.86
C ARG A 247 35.65 11.48 2.60
N ASN A 248 35.84 10.81 3.74
CA ASN A 248 37.02 11.02 4.64
C ASN A 248 37.28 9.77 5.49
N GLN A 249 38.30 9.80 6.33
CA GLN A 249 38.71 8.69 7.20
C GLN A 249 37.62 8.27 8.20
N ALA A 250 36.84 9.20 8.72
CA ALA A 250 35.70 8.86 9.59
C ALA A 250 34.63 8.08 8.82
N GLY A 251 34.36 8.46 7.57
CA GLY A 251 33.46 7.74 6.67
C GLY A 251 33.96 6.34 6.34
N LEU A 252 35.29 6.15 6.15
CA LEU A 252 35.90 4.84 5.94
C LEU A 252 35.68 3.92 7.14
N LYS A 253 35.90 4.44 8.35
CA LYS A 253 35.67 3.70 9.59
C LYS A 253 34.18 3.29 9.74
N ASN A 254 33.28 4.17 9.35
CA ASN A 254 31.84 3.86 9.39
C ASN A 254 31.45 2.82 8.33
N LEU A 255 32.05 2.87 7.14
CA LEU A 255 31.80 1.87 6.09
C LEU A 255 32.16 0.44 6.54
N TYR A 256 33.23 0.28 7.35
CA TYR A 256 33.62 -1.01 7.93
C TYR A 256 32.67 -1.51 9.03
N ARG A 257 31.74 -0.67 9.50
CA ARG A 257 30.74 -1.03 10.54
C ARG A 257 29.37 -1.39 9.98
N LEU A 258 29.14 -1.09 8.71
CA LEU A 258 27.94 -1.50 7.98
C LEU A 258 28.00 -2.98 7.61
#